data_791ab78a8cc6b31708e4b9e0ec5bea2f
#
_entry.id   791ab78a8cc6b31708e4b9e0ec5bea2f
#
_cell.length_a   1.000
_cell.length_b   1.000
_cell.length_c   1.000
_cell.angle_alpha   90.00
_cell.angle_beta   90.00
_cell.angle_gamma   90.00
#
_symmetry.space_group_name_H-M   'P 1'
#
loop_
_entity.id
_entity.type
_entity.pdbx_description
1 polymer ?
#
loop_
_entity_poly.entity_id
_entity_poly.type
_entity_poly.pdbx_seq_one_letter_code
_entity_poly.pdbx_strand_id
1 'polypeptide(L)'
;ESIAATYENFQMEQLPDLHQWAMVYPDLRGFNVTIPHKQTIIAQLDDLSPAASEIGAVNVVRIVRGDDGEVRLLGDNSDWVGFTESLRPLLRPDIQRALVLGTGGASRAVVVALRKLGIHPTYVSRHPLPQGVEVGGAVVPVLTYDALTPQVMKAYPLVINTTPLGMHPKVEEAPAIPYAWLTSAHVLYDLVYNPLETRFMQLGKAQGAVVKNGLEMLHLQAEAAWEAWHTLAL
;
A
#
# COMPACT_ATOMS: atom_id res chain seq x y z
N GLU A 1 25.89 8.28 -5.67
CA GLU A 1 26.23 9.66 -5.24
C GLU A 1 26.05 9.74 -3.72
N SER A 2 27.01 10.32 -3.01
CA SER A 2 26.87 10.58 -1.56
C SER A 2 26.10 11.87 -1.37
N ILE A 3 24.85 11.77 -0.91
CA ILE A 3 24.00 12.91 -0.60
C ILE A 3 24.15 13.21 0.89
N ALA A 4 24.43 14.46 1.25
CA ALA A 4 24.50 14.93 2.63
C ALA A 4 23.07 15.03 3.21
N ALA A 5 22.52 13.93 3.65
CA ALA A 5 21.20 13.86 4.27
C ALA A 5 21.20 12.84 5.43
N THR A 6 20.35 13.06 6.41
CA THR A 6 20.06 12.12 7.50
C THR A 6 18.61 11.64 7.39
N TYR A 7 18.37 10.42 7.83
CA TYR A 7 17.03 9.83 7.92
C TYR A 7 16.84 9.25 9.32
N GLU A 8 15.84 9.73 10.03
CA GLU A 8 15.56 9.33 11.41
C GLU A 8 14.15 8.75 11.55
N ASN A 9 13.98 7.81 12.47
CA ASN A 9 12.68 7.20 12.76
C ASN A 9 12.08 7.84 14.01
N PHE A 10 10.82 8.29 13.88
CA PHE A 10 10.02 8.82 14.98
C PHE A 10 8.85 7.87 15.25
N GLN A 11 8.90 7.17 16.38
CA GLN A 11 7.76 6.34 16.80
C GLN A 11 6.74 7.23 17.51
N MET A 12 5.52 7.31 16.96
CA MET A 12 4.45 8.14 17.47
C MET A 12 3.17 7.32 17.63
N GLU A 13 2.64 7.25 18.84
CA GLU A 13 1.31 6.65 19.08
C GLU A 13 0.19 7.59 18.63
N GLN A 14 0.39 8.90 18.80
CA GLN A 14 -0.50 9.97 18.37
C GLN A 14 0.30 10.99 17.56
N LEU A 15 -0.33 11.55 16.53
CA LEU A 15 0.28 12.62 15.75
C LEU A 15 0.31 13.91 16.60
N PRO A 16 1.47 14.59 16.73
CA PRO A 16 1.52 15.93 17.30
C PRO A 16 0.87 16.93 16.34
N ASP A 17 0.86 18.21 16.71
CA ASP A 17 0.65 19.29 15.76
C ASP A 17 1.84 19.30 14.78
N LEU A 18 1.59 18.90 13.53
CA LEU A 18 2.66 18.69 12.54
C LEU A 18 3.28 20.00 12.05
N HIS A 19 2.53 21.11 12.04
CA HIS A 19 3.10 22.42 11.69
C HIS A 19 4.07 22.88 12.77
N GLN A 20 3.68 22.81 14.05
CA GLN A 20 4.59 23.11 15.16
C GLN A 20 5.80 22.17 15.17
N TRP A 21 5.58 20.87 14.92
CA TRP A 21 6.66 19.90 14.85
C TRP A 21 7.64 20.21 13.73
N ALA A 22 7.17 20.60 12.54
CA ALA A 22 8.01 21.01 11.43
C ALA A 22 8.82 22.29 11.72
N MET A 23 8.31 23.20 12.56
CA MET A 23 9.06 24.40 13.00
C MET A 23 10.22 24.05 13.94
N VAL A 24 10.06 23.01 14.77
CA VAL A 24 11.14 22.52 15.68
C VAL A 24 12.31 21.92 14.90
N TYR A 25 12.04 21.38 13.70
CA TYR A 25 13.05 20.77 12.84
C TYR A 25 13.22 21.55 11.52
N PRO A 26 13.93 22.71 11.53
CA PRO A 26 14.01 23.60 10.38
C PRO A 26 14.66 22.99 9.14
N ASP A 27 15.55 22.01 9.32
CA ASP A 27 16.24 21.32 8.24
C ASP A 27 15.46 20.13 7.67
N LEU A 28 14.34 19.74 8.31
CA LEU A 28 13.51 18.63 7.84
C LEU A 28 12.84 19.01 6.51
N ARG A 29 13.08 18.22 5.47
CA ARG A 29 12.53 18.43 4.12
C ARG A 29 11.19 17.72 3.91
N GLY A 30 10.97 16.64 4.65
CA GLY A 30 9.76 15.83 4.58
C GLY A 30 9.90 14.59 5.42
N PHE A 31 8.86 13.77 5.44
CA PHE A 31 8.85 12.54 6.21
C PHE A 31 7.91 11.50 5.59
N ASN A 32 8.20 10.24 5.88
CA ASN A 32 7.29 9.14 5.54
C ASN A 32 6.32 8.87 6.68
N VAL A 33 5.12 8.44 6.32
CA VAL A 33 4.05 8.07 7.24
C VAL A 33 3.72 6.59 7.07
N THR A 34 3.66 5.87 8.19
CA THR A 34 3.29 4.46 8.20
C THR A 34 2.08 4.20 9.09
N ILE A 35 1.74 2.93 9.28
CA ILE A 35 0.64 2.49 10.15
C ILE A 35 0.86 3.03 11.58
N PRO A 36 -0.22 3.54 12.24
CA PRO A 36 -1.62 3.57 11.78
C PRO A 36 -2.04 4.90 11.12
N HIS A 37 -1.13 5.82 10.84
CA HIS A 37 -1.40 7.24 10.63
C HIS A 37 -1.72 7.66 9.19
N LYS A 38 -1.57 6.77 8.18
CA LYS A 38 -1.70 7.13 6.75
C LYS A 38 -3.01 7.82 6.34
N GLN A 39 -4.11 7.57 7.07
CA GLN A 39 -5.41 8.22 6.82
C GLN A 39 -5.63 9.43 7.74
N THR A 40 -5.31 9.30 9.02
CA THR A 40 -5.57 10.34 10.02
C THR A 40 -4.72 11.59 9.83
N ILE A 41 -3.53 11.45 9.24
CA ILE A 41 -2.63 12.58 8.98
C ILE A 41 -3.22 13.60 8.01
N ILE A 42 -4.11 13.18 7.11
CA ILE A 42 -4.71 14.05 6.09
C ILE A 42 -5.34 15.30 6.70
N ALA A 43 -5.93 15.18 7.88
CA ALA A 43 -6.57 16.31 8.59
C ALA A 43 -5.60 17.42 9.02
N GLN A 44 -4.29 17.18 8.98
CA GLN A 44 -3.26 18.14 9.36
C GLN A 44 -2.42 18.61 8.16
N LEU A 45 -2.80 18.25 6.92
CA LEU A 45 -2.06 18.63 5.72
C LEU A 45 -2.76 19.79 5.02
N ASP A 46 -1.98 20.68 4.41
CA ASP A 46 -2.47 21.87 3.72
C ASP A 46 -2.96 21.55 2.31
N ASP A 47 -2.35 20.53 1.67
CA ASP A 47 -2.74 20.09 0.33
C ASP A 47 -2.38 18.62 0.10
N LEU A 48 -3.02 18.00 -0.89
CA LEU A 48 -2.80 16.62 -1.29
C LEU A 48 -2.52 16.54 -2.78
N SER A 49 -1.60 15.66 -3.17
CA SER A 49 -1.47 15.27 -4.56
C SER A 49 -2.78 14.64 -5.06
N PRO A 50 -3.06 14.69 -6.38
CA PRO A 50 -4.22 14.00 -6.95
C PRO A 50 -4.27 12.51 -6.58
N ALA A 51 -3.10 11.84 -6.52
CA ALA A 51 -3.01 10.43 -6.15
C ALA A 51 -3.36 10.22 -4.67
N ALA A 52 -2.80 11.02 -3.75
CA ALA A 52 -3.11 10.90 -2.32
C ALA A 52 -4.59 11.19 -2.03
N SER A 53 -5.17 12.18 -2.71
CA SER A 53 -6.59 12.50 -2.64
C SER A 53 -7.47 11.34 -3.12
N GLU A 54 -7.16 10.75 -4.29
CA GLU A 54 -7.87 9.59 -4.84
C GLU A 54 -7.76 8.37 -3.91
N ILE A 55 -6.57 8.09 -3.38
CA ILE A 55 -6.32 6.97 -2.47
C ILE A 55 -7.01 7.20 -1.11
N GLY A 56 -7.07 8.43 -0.63
CA GLY A 56 -7.52 8.78 0.72
C GLY A 56 -6.54 8.27 1.80
N ALA A 57 -5.25 8.25 1.48
CA ALA A 57 -4.17 7.92 2.41
C ALA A 57 -2.85 8.56 1.94
N VAL A 58 -2.04 9.00 2.88
CA VAL A 58 -0.73 9.64 2.68
C VAL A 58 0.35 8.78 3.31
N ASN A 59 1.44 8.53 2.59
CA ASN A 59 2.65 7.89 3.13
C ASN A 59 3.90 8.76 2.96
N VAL A 60 3.79 9.90 2.25
CA VAL A 60 4.87 10.88 2.06
C VAL A 60 4.33 12.26 2.34
N VAL A 61 5.04 13.03 3.14
CA VAL A 61 4.77 14.46 3.37
C VAL A 61 6.01 15.25 3.00
N ARG A 62 5.83 16.26 2.15
CA ARG A 62 6.84 17.25 1.84
C ARG A 62 6.56 18.51 2.66
N ILE A 63 7.61 19.10 3.21
CA ILE A 63 7.55 20.35 3.94
C ILE A 63 8.06 21.48 3.01
N VAL A 64 7.20 22.45 2.74
CA VAL A 64 7.53 23.65 1.98
C VAL A 64 7.59 24.81 2.95
N ARG A 65 8.65 25.63 2.85
CA ARG A 65 8.84 26.82 3.67
C ARG A 65 8.87 28.03 2.76
N GLY A 66 7.96 28.98 3.01
CA GLY A 66 7.94 30.28 2.36
C GLY A 66 9.02 31.22 2.92
N ASP A 67 9.34 32.28 2.16
CA ASP A 67 10.29 33.33 2.56
C ASP A 67 9.78 34.13 3.77
N ASP A 68 8.49 34.14 4.01
CA ASP A 68 7.79 34.74 5.15
C ASP A 68 7.81 33.88 6.43
N GLY A 69 8.39 32.68 6.35
CA GLY A 69 8.44 31.68 7.43
C GLY A 69 7.20 30.79 7.53
N GLU A 70 6.25 30.91 6.60
CA GLU A 70 5.12 29.99 6.51
C GLU A 70 5.60 28.56 6.24
N VAL A 71 5.01 27.58 6.93
CA VAL A 71 5.26 26.15 6.74
C VAL A 71 4.00 25.52 6.15
N ARG A 72 4.13 24.87 4.98
CA ARG A 72 3.07 24.10 4.36
C ARG A 72 3.45 22.62 4.28
N LEU A 73 2.49 21.75 4.58
CA LEU A 73 2.61 20.29 4.59
C LEU A 73 1.84 19.72 3.41
N LEU A 74 2.55 19.16 2.44
CA LEU A 74 1.97 18.65 1.21
C LEU A 74 2.03 17.12 1.22
N GLY A 75 0.86 16.47 1.20
CA GLY A 75 0.72 15.03 1.27
C GLY A 75 0.74 14.35 -0.10
N ASP A 76 1.48 13.24 -0.19
CA ASP A 76 1.51 12.38 -1.36
C ASP A 76 1.45 10.91 -0.95
N ASN A 77 1.34 10.02 -1.96
CA ASN A 77 1.33 8.59 -1.75
C ASN A 77 2.22 7.89 -2.78
N SER A 78 3.35 7.37 -2.35
CA SER A 78 4.29 6.64 -3.20
C SER A 78 4.04 5.12 -3.23
N ASP A 79 3.18 4.58 -2.33
CA ASP A 79 2.88 3.15 -2.27
C ASP A 79 2.28 2.65 -3.60
N TRP A 80 1.38 3.43 -4.22
CA TRP A 80 0.75 3.01 -5.47
C TRP A 80 1.76 2.93 -6.62
N VAL A 81 2.76 3.81 -6.64
CA VAL A 81 3.85 3.79 -7.63
C VAL A 81 4.68 2.52 -7.45
N GLY A 82 5.18 2.30 -6.21
CA GLY A 82 5.98 1.12 -5.89
C GLY A 82 5.26 -0.19 -6.19
N PHE A 83 3.97 -0.27 -5.82
CA PHE A 83 3.15 -1.44 -6.12
C PHE A 83 2.93 -1.64 -7.61
N THR A 84 2.57 -0.58 -8.35
CA THR A 84 2.33 -0.65 -9.80
C THR A 84 3.55 -1.17 -10.53
N GLU A 85 4.71 -0.57 -10.31
CA GLU A 85 5.92 -0.92 -11.05
C GLU A 85 6.43 -2.32 -10.68
N SER A 86 6.36 -2.70 -9.41
CA SER A 86 6.76 -4.05 -8.98
C SER A 86 5.79 -5.15 -9.43
N LEU A 87 4.49 -4.83 -9.63
CA LEU A 87 3.50 -5.80 -10.13
C LEU A 87 3.57 -5.97 -11.64
N ARG A 88 3.88 -4.90 -12.39
CA ARG A 88 3.84 -4.84 -13.85
C ARG A 88 4.49 -6.03 -14.58
N PRO A 89 5.69 -6.52 -14.17
CA PRO A 89 6.33 -7.68 -14.82
C PRO A 89 5.57 -9.01 -14.67
N LEU A 90 4.63 -9.11 -13.73
CA LEU A 90 3.85 -10.32 -13.45
C LEU A 90 2.51 -10.32 -14.17
N LEU A 91 2.12 -9.20 -14.77
CA LEU A 91 0.82 -9.06 -15.41
C LEU A 91 0.77 -9.81 -16.73
N ARG A 92 -0.31 -10.55 -16.92
CA ARG A 92 -0.68 -11.23 -18.17
C ARG A 92 -2.06 -10.73 -18.61
N PRO A 93 -2.41 -10.84 -19.90
CA PRO A 93 -3.70 -10.35 -20.42
C PRO A 93 -4.93 -10.98 -19.77
N ASP A 94 -4.79 -12.19 -19.21
CA ASP A 94 -5.87 -12.91 -18.53
C ASP A 94 -6.13 -12.39 -17.09
N ILE A 95 -5.21 -11.59 -16.53
CA ILE A 95 -5.36 -11.02 -15.18
C ILE A 95 -6.22 -9.74 -15.26
N GLN A 96 -7.54 -9.90 -15.18
CA GLN A 96 -8.49 -8.79 -15.19
C GLN A 96 -9.15 -8.52 -13.84
N ARG A 97 -8.97 -9.41 -12.86
CA ARG A 97 -9.56 -9.32 -11.53
C ARG A 97 -8.55 -9.67 -10.45
N ALA A 98 -8.64 -8.99 -9.33
CA ALA A 98 -7.76 -9.23 -8.19
C ALA A 98 -8.54 -9.30 -6.87
N LEU A 99 -8.17 -10.24 -6.01
CA LEU A 99 -8.55 -10.24 -4.60
C LEU A 99 -7.52 -9.44 -3.80
N VAL A 100 -7.98 -8.49 -3.00
CA VAL A 100 -7.17 -7.69 -2.09
C VAL A 100 -7.54 -8.09 -0.66
N LEU A 101 -6.63 -8.79 0.02
CA LEU A 101 -6.85 -9.31 1.37
C LEU A 101 -6.55 -8.21 2.38
N GLY A 102 -7.58 -7.77 3.12
CA GLY A 102 -7.51 -6.66 4.07
C GLY A 102 -7.93 -5.31 3.49
N THR A 103 -8.43 -4.41 4.36
CA THR A 103 -9.04 -3.12 4.02
C THR A 103 -8.33 -1.92 4.66
N GLY A 104 -7.05 -2.08 5.03
CA GLY A 104 -6.23 -1.04 5.66
C GLY A 104 -5.70 0.02 4.69
N GLY A 105 -4.93 1.00 5.21
CA GLY A 105 -4.41 2.12 4.43
C GLY A 105 -3.60 1.73 3.19
N ALA A 106 -2.72 0.73 3.30
CA ALA A 106 -1.92 0.25 2.16
C ALA A 106 -2.79 -0.39 1.05
N SER A 107 -3.89 -1.07 1.44
CA SER A 107 -4.80 -1.69 0.48
C SER A 107 -5.51 -0.68 -0.43
N ARG A 108 -5.71 0.55 0.02
CA ARG A 108 -6.32 1.63 -0.77
C ARG A 108 -5.42 2.02 -1.95
N ALA A 109 -4.11 2.17 -1.69
CA ALA A 109 -3.12 2.42 -2.75
C ALA A 109 -3.08 1.28 -3.78
N VAL A 110 -3.13 0.02 -3.31
CA VAL A 110 -3.21 -1.18 -4.15
C VAL A 110 -4.46 -1.14 -5.05
N VAL A 111 -5.63 -0.81 -4.49
CA VAL A 111 -6.89 -0.72 -5.25
C VAL A 111 -6.82 0.33 -6.34
N VAL A 112 -6.32 1.53 -6.04
CA VAL A 112 -6.14 2.60 -7.04
C VAL A 112 -5.17 2.16 -8.14
N ALA A 113 -4.04 1.57 -7.76
CA ALA A 113 -3.05 1.05 -8.70
C ALA A 113 -3.65 -0.03 -9.63
N LEU A 114 -4.41 -0.98 -9.10
CA LEU A 114 -5.08 -2.02 -9.89
C LEU A 114 -6.06 -1.40 -10.90
N ARG A 115 -6.87 -0.44 -10.48
CA ARG A 115 -7.80 0.26 -11.38
C ARG A 115 -7.07 0.99 -12.52
N LYS A 116 -5.96 1.66 -12.21
CA LYS A 116 -5.12 2.32 -13.22
C LYS A 116 -4.48 1.33 -14.20
N LEU A 117 -4.29 0.07 -13.77
CA LEU A 117 -3.84 -1.04 -14.61
C LEU A 117 -4.98 -1.75 -15.36
N GLY A 118 -6.24 -1.30 -15.22
CA GLY A 118 -7.41 -1.94 -15.83
C GLY A 118 -7.86 -3.23 -15.14
N ILE A 119 -7.40 -3.49 -13.92
CA ILE A 119 -7.73 -4.69 -13.14
C ILE A 119 -8.82 -4.34 -12.12
N HIS A 120 -9.89 -5.14 -12.07
CA HIS A 120 -11.01 -4.94 -11.15
C HIS A 120 -10.72 -5.53 -9.77
N PRO A 121 -10.53 -4.70 -8.73
CA PRO A 121 -10.28 -5.18 -7.37
C PRO A 121 -11.55 -5.60 -6.66
N THR A 122 -11.45 -6.62 -5.82
CA THR A 122 -12.45 -7.01 -4.83
C THR A 122 -11.75 -7.24 -3.51
N TYR A 123 -12.21 -6.61 -2.45
CA TYR A 123 -11.65 -6.83 -1.12
C TYR A 123 -12.07 -8.18 -0.54
N VAL A 124 -11.21 -8.73 0.32
CA VAL A 124 -11.56 -9.86 1.18
C VAL A 124 -11.36 -9.43 2.63
N SER A 125 -12.41 -9.53 3.43
CA SER A 125 -12.42 -9.12 4.84
C SER A 125 -12.96 -10.23 5.73
N ARG A 126 -12.50 -10.25 6.99
CA ARG A 126 -13.05 -11.13 8.04
C ARG A 126 -14.47 -10.74 8.46
N HIS A 127 -14.80 -9.47 8.27
CA HIS A 127 -16.11 -8.92 8.60
C HIS A 127 -16.86 -8.56 7.33
N PRO A 128 -18.15 -8.90 7.22
CA PRO A 128 -18.96 -8.53 6.07
C PRO A 128 -19.11 -7.01 6.00
N LEU A 129 -18.93 -6.45 4.82
CA LEU A 129 -19.12 -5.03 4.49
C LEU A 129 -20.03 -4.95 3.24
N PRO A 130 -21.35 -5.15 3.40
CA PRO A 130 -22.27 -5.28 2.27
C PRO A 130 -22.35 -4.00 1.42
N GLN A 131 -22.10 -2.83 2.01
CA GLN A 131 -22.02 -1.55 1.30
C GLN A 131 -20.72 -1.40 0.50
N GLY A 132 -19.75 -2.31 0.65
CA GLY A 132 -18.42 -2.18 0.08
C GLY A 132 -17.53 -1.17 0.81
N VAL A 133 -16.40 -0.85 0.20
CA VAL A 133 -15.46 0.18 0.70
C VAL A 133 -15.28 1.22 -0.39
N GLU A 134 -15.51 2.48 -0.07
CA GLU A 134 -15.26 3.57 -1.00
C GLU A 134 -13.76 3.90 -1.08
N VAL A 135 -13.24 3.89 -2.30
CA VAL A 135 -11.86 4.28 -2.62
C VAL A 135 -11.88 5.04 -3.94
N GLY A 136 -11.35 6.26 -3.95
CA GLY A 136 -11.26 7.08 -5.17
C GLY A 136 -12.61 7.33 -5.85
N GLY A 137 -13.64 7.67 -5.05
CA GLY A 137 -14.98 7.97 -5.55
C GLY A 137 -15.77 6.78 -6.11
N ALA A 138 -15.24 5.54 -5.94
CA ALA A 138 -15.95 4.35 -6.40
C ALA A 138 -15.94 3.23 -5.34
N VAL A 139 -17.07 2.54 -5.23
CA VAL A 139 -17.24 1.43 -4.29
C VAL A 139 -16.48 0.19 -4.78
N VAL A 140 -15.68 -0.41 -3.90
CA VAL A 140 -15.02 -1.70 -4.10
C VAL A 140 -15.85 -2.77 -3.39
N PRO A 141 -16.28 -3.83 -4.09
CA PRO A 141 -16.99 -4.95 -3.46
C PRO A 141 -16.14 -5.62 -2.39
N VAL A 142 -16.79 -6.17 -1.37
CA VAL A 142 -16.12 -6.93 -0.31
C VAL A 142 -16.72 -8.31 -0.21
N LEU A 143 -15.87 -9.33 -0.26
CA LEU A 143 -16.18 -10.72 0.05
C LEU A 143 -15.71 -11.07 1.46
N THR A 144 -16.35 -12.04 2.08
CA THR A 144 -15.79 -12.71 3.25
C THR A 144 -14.92 -13.90 2.83
N TYR A 145 -14.05 -14.37 3.70
CA TYR A 145 -13.22 -15.55 3.42
C TYR A 145 -14.06 -16.80 3.09
N ASP A 146 -15.23 -16.96 3.70
CA ASP A 146 -16.16 -18.08 3.45
C ASP A 146 -16.80 -18.02 2.05
N ALA A 147 -16.81 -16.85 1.41
CA ALA A 147 -17.30 -16.66 0.06
C ALA A 147 -16.27 -17.05 -1.02
N LEU A 148 -15.04 -17.40 -0.64
CA LEU A 148 -13.98 -17.79 -1.56
C LEU A 148 -14.18 -19.25 -2.03
N THR A 149 -15.11 -19.46 -2.95
CA THR A 149 -15.39 -20.77 -3.57
C THR A 149 -14.36 -21.10 -4.68
N PRO A 150 -14.29 -22.36 -5.18
CA PRO A 150 -13.44 -22.69 -6.33
C PRO A 150 -13.68 -21.82 -7.55
N GLN A 151 -14.93 -21.44 -7.79
CA GLN A 151 -15.34 -20.58 -8.91
C GLN A 151 -14.81 -19.15 -8.72
N VAL A 152 -14.88 -18.62 -7.48
CA VAL A 152 -14.31 -17.31 -7.15
C VAL A 152 -12.81 -17.35 -7.32
N MET A 153 -12.10 -18.32 -6.75
CA MET A 153 -10.65 -18.40 -6.89
C MET A 153 -10.23 -18.49 -8.36
N LYS A 154 -10.91 -19.27 -9.19
CA LYS A 154 -10.65 -19.34 -10.63
C LYS A 154 -10.88 -18.01 -11.36
N ALA A 155 -11.84 -17.21 -10.91
CA ALA A 155 -12.18 -15.91 -11.53
C ALA A 155 -11.24 -14.78 -11.15
N TYR A 156 -10.40 -14.98 -10.12
CA TYR A 156 -9.48 -13.97 -9.58
C TYR A 156 -8.04 -14.50 -9.57
N PRO A 157 -7.35 -14.51 -10.71
CA PRO A 157 -6.00 -15.07 -10.83
C PRO A 157 -4.93 -14.30 -10.06
N LEU A 158 -5.20 -13.05 -9.63
CA LEU A 158 -4.30 -12.25 -8.81
C LEU A 158 -4.84 -12.14 -7.38
N VAL A 159 -4.04 -12.54 -6.40
CA VAL A 159 -4.37 -12.46 -4.97
C VAL A 159 -3.27 -11.68 -4.25
N ILE A 160 -3.65 -10.59 -3.59
CA ILE A 160 -2.72 -9.64 -2.96
C ILE A 160 -2.94 -9.63 -1.46
N ASN A 161 -1.93 -9.99 -0.68
CA ASN A 161 -1.95 -9.84 0.77
C ASN A 161 -1.52 -8.42 1.16
N THR A 162 -2.45 -7.65 1.71
CA THR A 162 -2.21 -6.33 2.29
C THR A 162 -2.36 -6.32 3.81
N THR A 163 -2.51 -7.52 4.42
CA THR A 163 -2.57 -7.70 5.87
C THR A 163 -1.17 -7.86 6.45
N PRO A 164 -0.98 -7.67 7.77
CA PRO A 164 0.30 -7.95 8.42
C PRO A 164 0.54 -9.44 8.71
N LEU A 165 -0.35 -10.36 8.27
CA LEU A 165 -0.20 -11.79 8.51
C LEU A 165 1.04 -12.34 7.80
N GLY A 166 1.86 -13.05 8.53
CA GLY A 166 3.14 -13.59 8.04
C GLY A 166 4.34 -12.66 8.22
N MET A 167 4.13 -11.42 8.70
CA MET A 167 5.20 -10.49 9.06
C MET A 167 5.83 -10.88 10.40
N HIS A 168 7.16 -10.73 10.49
CA HIS A 168 7.88 -10.90 11.76
C HIS A 168 7.24 -10.09 12.91
N PRO A 169 7.07 -10.63 14.13
CA PRO A 169 7.54 -11.95 14.59
C PRO A 169 6.60 -13.13 14.29
N LYS A 170 5.39 -12.89 13.76
CA LYS A 170 4.35 -13.91 13.54
C LYS A 170 4.44 -14.54 12.15
N VAL A 171 5.61 -15.06 11.81
CA VAL A 171 5.95 -15.55 10.47
C VAL A 171 5.16 -16.78 10.00
N GLU A 172 4.57 -17.54 10.94
CA GLU A 172 3.77 -18.72 10.64
C GLU A 172 2.31 -18.39 10.27
N GLU A 173 1.87 -17.14 10.48
CA GLU A 173 0.53 -16.71 10.11
C GLU A 173 0.42 -16.50 8.59
N ALA A 174 -0.77 -16.76 8.04
CA ALA A 174 -1.11 -16.47 6.65
C ALA A 174 -2.61 -16.15 6.54
N PRO A 175 -3.04 -15.39 5.52
CA PRO A 175 -4.45 -15.21 5.23
C PRO A 175 -5.15 -16.56 4.99
N ALA A 176 -6.35 -16.75 5.54
CA ALA A 176 -7.08 -18.00 5.50
C ALA A 176 -7.82 -18.21 4.15
N ILE A 177 -7.11 -18.09 3.03
CA ILE A 177 -7.67 -18.38 1.70
C ILE A 177 -7.62 -19.90 1.42
N PRO A 178 -8.46 -20.41 0.52
CA PRO A 178 -8.47 -21.83 0.17
C PRO A 178 -7.31 -22.19 -0.79
N TYR A 179 -6.10 -22.30 -0.27
CA TYR A 179 -4.87 -22.56 -1.05
C TYR A 179 -4.97 -23.77 -1.98
N ALA A 180 -5.72 -24.83 -1.60
CA ALA A 180 -5.89 -26.04 -2.42
C ALA A 180 -6.53 -25.77 -3.79
N TRP A 181 -7.14 -24.61 -3.99
CA TRP A 181 -7.76 -24.22 -5.27
C TRP A 181 -6.88 -23.29 -6.11
N LEU A 182 -5.68 -22.98 -5.61
CA LEU A 182 -4.69 -22.27 -6.41
C LEU A 182 -4.08 -23.21 -7.47
N THR A 183 -3.60 -22.62 -8.54
CA THR A 183 -2.96 -23.31 -9.68
C THR A 183 -1.81 -22.44 -10.21
N SER A 184 -1.08 -22.92 -11.20
CA SER A 184 -0.05 -22.17 -11.91
C SER A 184 -0.58 -20.93 -12.66
N ALA A 185 -1.90 -20.79 -12.81
CA ALA A 185 -2.53 -19.60 -13.36
C ALA A 185 -2.61 -18.44 -12.34
N HIS A 186 -2.37 -18.71 -11.06
CA HIS A 186 -2.46 -17.68 -10.03
C HIS A 186 -1.13 -16.95 -9.82
N VAL A 187 -1.25 -15.68 -9.46
CA VAL A 187 -0.17 -14.81 -8.95
C VAL A 187 -0.53 -14.41 -7.53
N LEU A 188 0.33 -14.71 -6.58
CA LEU A 188 0.21 -14.25 -5.19
C LEU A 188 1.24 -13.16 -4.94
N TYR A 189 0.76 -11.96 -4.63
CA TYR A 189 1.58 -10.83 -4.27
C TYR A 189 1.43 -10.54 -2.78
N ASP A 190 2.53 -10.56 -2.03
CA ASP A 190 2.54 -10.23 -0.60
C ASP A 190 3.17 -8.85 -0.39
N LEU A 191 2.48 -7.91 0.28
CA LEU A 191 3.10 -6.65 0.67
C LEU A 191 4.14 -6.83 1.78
N VAL A 192 4.10 -7.93 2.50
CA VAL A 192 5.11 -8.27 3.50
C VAL A 192 6.43 -8.59 2.80
N TYR A 193 7.53 -8.07 3.35
CA TYR A 193 8.90 -8.26 2.85
C TYR A 193 9.86 -8.86 3.91
N ASN A 194 9.42 -8.97 5.14
CA ASN A 194 10.17 -9.61 6.22
C ASN A 194 9.28 -10.61 6.98
N PRO A 195 9.47 -11.92 6.78
CA PRO A 195 10.55 -12.60 6.05
C PRO A 195 10.46 -12.43 4.52
N LEU A 196 11.54 -12.74 3.81
CA LEU A 196 11.58 -12.68 2.33
C LEU A 196 10.63 -13.67 1.66
N GLU A 197 10.37 -14.82 2.29
CA GLU A 197 9.36 -15.80 1.86
C GLU A 197 8.39 -16.03 3.01
N THR A 198 7.19 -15.47 2.89
CA THR A 198 6.14 -15.59 3.90
C THR A 198 5.40 -16.93 3.79
N ARG A 199 4.66 -17.29 4.83
CA ARG A 199 3.82 -18.49 4.83
C ARG A 199 2.77 -18.47 3.70
N PHE A 200 2.21 -17.30 3.39
CA PHE A 200 1.31 -17.08 2.25
C PHE A 200 1.97 -17.47 0.92
N MET A 201 3.21 -17.04 0.69
CA MET A 201 3.97 -17.37 -0.51
C MET A 201 4.31 -18.86 -0.59
N GLN A 202 4.77 -19.46 0.51
CA GLN A 202 5.08 -20.90 0.57
C GLN A 202 3.88 -21.75 0.19
N LEU A 203 2.71 -21.44 0.75
CA LEU A 203 1.46 -22.15 0.47
C LEU A 203 1.02 -21.99 -0.99
N GLY A 204 1.18 -20.79 -1.56
CA GLY A 204 0.89 -20.55 -2.98
C GLY A 204 1.85 -21.30 -3.91
N LYS A 205 3.14 -21.23 -3.63
CA LYS A 205 4.19 -21.92 -4.38
C LYS A 205 4.01 -23.43 -4.38
N ALA A 206 3.56 -24.02 -3.28
CA ALA A 206 3.24 -25.45 -3.18
C ALA A 206 2.12 -25.88 -4.14
N GLN A 207 1.27 -24.95 -4.60
CA GLN A 207 0.22 -25.17 -5.60
C GLN A 207 0.66 -24.77 -7.03
N GLY A 208 1.93 -24.38 -7.20
CA GLY A 208 2.49 -23.96 -8.49
C GLY A 208 2.19 -22.51 -8.86
N ALA A 209 1.61 -21.70 -7.97
CA ALA A 209 1.37 -20.29 -8.23
C ALA A 209 2.69 -19.49 -8.30
N VAL A 210 2.68 -18.43 -9.12
CA VAL A 210 3.76 -17.43 -9.11
C VAL A 210 3.63 -16.60 -7.84
N VAL A 211 4.74 -16.39 -7.13
CA VAL A 211 4.72 -15.64 -5.87
C VAL A 211 5.72 -14.48 -5.89
N LYS A 212 5.38 -13.37 -5.23
CA LYS A 212 6.21 -12.19 -5.09
C LYS A 212 6.03 -11.55 -3.72
N ASN A 213 7.13 -11.10 -3.11
CA ASN A 213 7.11 -10.34 -1.85
C ASN A 213 7.12 -8.82 -2.11
N GLY A 214 6.94 -8.05 -1.04
CA GLY A 214 6.88 -6.59 -1.08
C GLY A 214 8.22 -5.86 -1.13
N LEU A 215 9.36 -6.54 -1.21
CA LEU A 215 10.68 -5.89 -1.09
C LEU A 215 10.95 -4.90 -2.23
N GLU A 216 10.64 -5.28 -3.48
CA GLU A 216 10.80 -4.37 -4.62
C GLU A 216 9.85 -3.17 -4.52
N MET A 217 8.59 -3.38 -4.10
CA MET A 217 7.66 -2.29 -3.80
C MET A 217 8.22 -1.34 -2.75
N LEU A 218 8.85 -1.87 -1.68
CA LEU A 218 9.47 -1.06 -0.63
C LEU A 218 10.56 -0.14 -1.19
N HIS A 219 11.42 -0.66 -2.09
CA HIS A 219 12.48 0.14 -2.70
C HIS A 219 11.91 1.21 -3.63
N LEU A 220 11.03 0.83 -4.54
CA LEU A 220 10.44 1.75 -5.53
C LEU A 220 9.60 2.87 -4.87
N GLN A 221 8.85 2.56 -3.79
CA GLN A 221 8.12 3.59 -3.06
C GLN A 221 9.06 4.55 -2.33
N ALA A 222 10.22 4.07 -1.85
CA ALA A 222 11.20 4.92 -1.20
C ALA A 222 11.91 5.86 -2.20
N GLU A 223 12.21 5.38 -3.40
CA GLU A 223 12.73 6.20 -4.49
C GLU A 223 11.72 7.28 -4.90
N ALA A 224 10.45 6.92 -5.07
CA ALA A 224 9.38 7.87 -5.38
C ALA A 224 9.15 8.89 -4.24
N ALA A 225 9.28 8.48 -2.98
CA ALA A 225 9.22 9.39 -1.83
C ALA A 225 10.39 10.39 -1.84
N TRP A 226 11.60 9.90 -2.17
CA TRP A 226 12.78 10.74 -2.30
C TRP A 226 12.58 11.81 -3.38
N GLU A 227 12.06 11.44 -4.54
CA GLU A 227 11.75 12.38 -5.61
C GLU A 227 10.69 13.42 -5.19
N ALA A 228 9.64 12.98 -4.47
CA ALA A 228 8.60 13.88 -3.97
C ALA A 228 9.16 14.97 -3.04
N TRP A 229 10.17 14.67 -2.22
CA TRP A 229 10.81 15.68 -1.34
C TRP A 229 11.69 16.67 -2.11
N HIS A 230 12.15 16.35 -3.32
CA HIS A 230 13.05 17.16 -4.13
C HIS A 230 12.35 17.89 -5.28
N THR A 231 11.10 17.58 -5.57
CA THR A 231 10.33 18.25 -6.63
C THR A 231 10.01 19.68 -6.22
N LEU A 232 10.42 20.66 -7.03
CA LEU A 232 10.31 22.09 -6.73
C LEU A 232 8.92 22.70 -6.98
N ALA A 233 7.97 21.96 -7.58
CA ALA A 233 6.62 22.47 -7.87
C ALA A 233 5.53 21.44 -7.58
N LEU A 234 4.41 21.90 -7.03
CA LEU A 234 3.10 21.31 -7.28
C LEU A 234 2.53 21.95 -8.53
#